data_28b73fd158bbb469303dc4cbdc167e7e
#
_entry.id   28b73fd158bbb469303dc4cbdc167e7e
#
_cell.length_a   1.000
_cell.length_b   1.000
_cell.length_c   1.000
_cell.angle_alpha   90.00
_cell.angle_beta   90.00
_cell.angle_gamma   90.00
#
_symmetry.space_group_name_H-M   'P 1'
#
loop_
_entity.id
_entity.type
_entity.pdbx_description
1 polymer ?
#
loop_
_entity_poly.entity_id
_entity_poly.type
_entity_poly.pdbx_seq_one_letter_code
_entity_poly.pdbx_strand_id
1 'polypeptide(L)'
;AIGKVQLKDVCNFYMGTLVQTTDQRTGRTTMANSIIIKRDTKLPVSVTQRYFTIYENQTEIDCNVTQSEGEENNREFVNVIHEEQLSLPPNRPAKQPVDITYSYDVSGKIHCLFTDVDSGNKHEIELKPDSTKELDESKKIVEKIVIE
;
A
#
# COMPACT_ATOMS: atom_id res chain seq x y z
N ALA A 1 -21.33 -26.98 14.72
CA ALA A 1 -21.33 -26.27 14.04
C ALA A 1 -20.21 -25.91 13.44
N ILE A 2 -19.89 -26.46 13.56
CA ILE A 2 -18.83 -26.38 13.07
C ILE A 2 -18.85 -26.02 11.77
N GLY A 3 -19.55 -26.23 11.10
CA GLY A 3 -19.50 -25.99 9.80
C GLY A 3 -19.29 -24.60 9.45
N LYS A 4 -19.53 -23.80 10.41
CA LYS A 4 -19.44 -22.53 10.09
C LYS A 4 -18.10 -22.06 9.95
N VAL A 5 -17.65 -21.81 8.82
CA VAL A 5 -16.35 -21.33 8.59
C VAL A 5 -16.23 -19.96 9.17
N GLN A 6 -15.26 -19.77 9.96
CA GLN A 6 -15.07 -18.52 10.58
C GLN A 6 -14.15 -17.67 9.78
N LEU A 7 -14.68 -16.88 8.91
CA LEU A 7 -13.86 -16.03 8.08
C LEU A 7 -13.37 -14.79 8.79
N LYS A 8 -13.82 -14.59 10.02
CA LYS A 8 -13.39 -13.39 10.72
C LYS A 8 -11.96 -13.45 11.20
N ASP A 9 -11.35 -14.62 11.17
CA ASP A 9 -9.98 -14.72 11.63
C ASP A 9 -8.99 -14.74 10.48
N VAL A 10 -9.40 -14.30 9.31
CA VAL A 10 -8.51 -14.19 8.18
C VAL A 10 -8.75 -12.86 7.48
N CYS A 11 -7.81 -12.47 6.64
CA CYS A 11 -7.96 -11.25 5.86
C CYS A 11 -9.01 -11.49 4.79
N ASN A 12 -9.95 -10.58 4.67
CA ASN A 12 -11.02 -10.74 3.70
C ASN A 12 -10.70 -10.10 2.35
N PHE A 13 -9.59 -9.43 2.23
CA PHE A 13 -9.21 -8.74 1.01
C PHE A 13 -7.71 -8.82 0.80
N TYR A 14 -7.28 -8.59 -0.44
CA TYR A 14 -5.87 -8.37 -0.72
C TYR A 14 -5.61 -6.89 -0.41
N MET A 15 -4.58 -6.61 0.35
CA MET A 15 -4.23 -5.24 0.72
C MET A 15 -2.86 -4.91 0.15
N GLY A 16 -2.74 -3.76 -0.44
CA GLY A 16 -1.49 -3.39 -1.09
C GLY A 16 -1.30 -1.90 -1.21
N THR A 17 -0.40 -1.53 -2.12
CA THR A 17 -0.09 -0.14 -2.38
C THR A 17 0.28 -0.01 -3.85
N LEU A 18 0.01 1.17 -4.43
CA LEU A 18 0.35 1.40 -5.81
C LEU A 18 1.81 1.84 -5.91
N VAL A 19 2.53 1.26 -6.83
CA VAL A 19 3.93 1.56 -7.03
C VAL A 19 4.19 1.78 -8.51
N GLN A 20 5.32 2.36 -8.83
CA GLN A 20 5.71 2.54 -10.21
C GLN A 20 6.59 1.37 -10.61
N THR A 21 6.31 0.81 -11.76
CA THR A 21 7.15 -0.27 -12.30
C THR A 21 7.62 0.14 -13.68
N THR A 22 8.72 -0.46 -14.12
CA THR A 22 9.28 -0.18 -15.42
C THR A 22 9.39 -1.48 -16.21
N ASP A 23 8.84 -1.45 -17.42
CA ASP A 23 8.92 -2.62 -18.29
C ASP A 23 10.35 -2.66 -18.83
N GLN A 24 11.07 -3.71 -18.49
CA GLN A 24 12.46 -3.85 -18.89
C GLN A 24 12.63 -3.88 -20.39
N ARG A 25 11.63 -4.35 -21.09
CA ARG A 25 11.73 -4.47 -22.54
C ARG A 25 11.52 -3.17 -23.28
N THR A 26 10.58 -2.37 -22.84
CA THR A 26 10.24 -1.14 -23.54
C THR A 26 10.71 0.12 -22.85
N GLY A 27 11.12 0.01 -21.59
CA GLY A 27 11.50 1.17 -20.82
C GLY A 27 10.32 2.00 -20.34
N ARG A 28 9.10 1.55 -20.59
CA ARG A 28 7.94 2.31 -20.20
C ARG A 28 7.65 2.12 -18.74
N THR A 29 7.21 3.19 -18.08
CA THR A 29 6.83 3.11 -16.68
C THR A 29 5.32 3.09 -16.59
N THR A 30 4.81 2.39 -15.59
CA THR A 30 3.39 2.32 -15.36
C THR A 30 3.16 2.08 -13.88
N MET A 31 1.93 2.28 -13.43
CA MET A 31 1.60 2.04 -12.05
C MET A 31 1.04 0.64 -11.93
N ALA A 32 1.41 -0.04 -10.87
CA ALA A 32 0.90 -1.38 -10.59
C ALA A 32 0.59 -1.49 -9.12
N ASN A 33 -0.24 -2.44 -8.76
CA ASN A 33 -0.57 -2.70 -7.38
C ASN A 33 0.38 -3.74 -6.82
N SER A 34 1.04 -3.40 -5.72
CA SER A 34 1.93 -4.33 -5.03
C SER A 34 1.18 -4.86 -3.82
N ILE A 35 0.93 -6.16 -3.78
CA ILE A 35 0.16 -6.77 -2.70
C ILE A 35 1.07 -6.98 -1.51
N ILE A 36 0.63 -6.52 -0.35
CA ILE A 36 1.40 -6.65 0.88
C ILE A 36 0.80 -7.74 1.76
N ILE A 37 -0.53 -7.78 1.92
CA ILE A 37 -1.16 -8.85 2.66
C ILE A 37 -2.13 -9.57 1.74
N LYS A 38 -2.03 -10.88 1.67
CA LYS A 38 -2.89 -11.65 0.79
C LYS A 38 -4.19 -12.02 1.49
N ARG A 39 -5.25 -12.11 0.69
CA ARG A 39 -6.53 -12.54 1.19
C ARG A 39 -6.39 -13.94 1.78
N ASP A 40 -7.18 -14.20 2.78
CA ASP A 40 -7.22 -15.48 3.50
C ASP A 40 -5.98 -15.76 4.37
N THR A 41 -5.14 -14.76 4.58
CA THR A 41 -4.04 -14.90 5.51
C THR A 41 -4.60 -14.89 6.93
N LYS A 42 -4.09 -15.76 7.78
CA LYS A 42 -4.57 -15.85 9.13
C LYS A 42 -4.21 -14.63 9.95
N LEU A 43 -5.15 -14.17 10.75
CA LEU A 43 -4.96 -13.00 11.61
C LEU A 43 -4.54 -13.43 13.02
N PRO A 44 -3.75 -12.65 13.71
CA PRO A 44 -3.20 -11.37 13.28
C PRO A 44 -1.98 -11.56 12.38
N VAL A 45 -1.68 -10.59 11.58
CA VAL A 45 -0.53 -10.69 10.69
C VAL A 45 0.10 -9.32 10.54
N SER A 46 1.40 -9.29 10.36
CA SER A 46 2.11 -8.05 10.11
C SER A 46 3.15 -8.35 9.03
N VAL A 47 3.15 -7.54 7.98
CA VAL A 47 4.04 -7.74 6.84
C VAL A 47 4.71 -6.42 6.52
N THR A 48 6.02 -6.45 6.31
CA THR A 48 6.78 -5.27 5.93
C THR A 48 7.41 -5.54 4.56
N GLN A 49 7.25 -4.60 3.65
CA GLN A 49 7.89 -4.68 2.35
C GLN A 49 8.72 -3.44 2.16
N ARG A 50 9.88 -3.59 1.54
CA ARG A 50 10.76 -2.46 1.29
C ARG A 50 10.64 -2.01 -0.14
N TYR A 51 10.50 -0.69 -0.30
CA TYR A 51 10.39 -0.04 -1.59
C TYR A 51 11.46 1.05 -1.63
N PHE A 52 11.57 1.72 -2.76
CA PHE A 52 12.63 2.73 -2.93
C PHE A 52 12.08 3.94 -3.67
N THR A 53 12.63 5.10 -3.33
CA THR A 53 12.28 6.31 -4.08
C THR A 53 12.83 6.18 -5.48
N ILE A 54 12.27 6.93 -6.42
CA ILE A 54 12.64 6.80 -7.82
C ILE A 54 13.40 7.99 -8.36
N TYR A 55 13.28 9.14 -7.74
CA TYR A 55 13.91 10.33 -8.27
C TYR A 55 14.97 10.88 -7.34
N GLU A 56 15.95 11.56 -7.94
CA GLU A 56 16.94 12.26 -7.18
C GLU A 56 16.21 13.45 -6.56
N ASN A 57 16.51 13.79 -5.35
CA ASN A 57 15.90 14.90 -4.63
C ASN A 57 14.38 14.76 -4.52
N GLN A 58 13.92 13.54 -4.31
CA GLN A 58 12.49 13.30 -4.15
C GLN A 58 12.07 13.76 -2.76
N THR A 59 11.06 14.62 -2.68
CA THR A 59 10.68 15.27 -1.42
C THR A 59 9.35 14.79 -0.85
N GLU A 60 8.69 13.83 -1.52
CA GLU A 60 7.49 13.25 -0.95
C GLU A 60 7.16 11.93 -1.60
N ILE A 61 6.40 11.11 -0.90
CA ILE A 61 5.88 9.89 -1.47
C ILE A 61 4.39 9.85 -1.22
N ASP A 62 3.69 9.13 -2.07
CA ASP A 62 2.27 8.95 -1.98
C ASP A 62 2.01 7.72 -1.15
N CYS A 63 1.43 7.89 0.03
CA CYS A 63 1.10 6.80 0.91
C CYS A 63 -0.33 6.37 0.61
N ASN A 64 -0.49 5.39 -0.26
CA ASN A 64 -1.82 4.92 -0.60
C ASN A 64 -2.00 3.49 -0.15
N VAL A 65 -3.23 3.13 0.19
CA VAL A 65 -3.58 1.79 0.63
C VAL A 65 -4.63 1.29 -0.33
N THR A 66 -4.42 0.12 -0.91
CA THR A 66 -5.37 -0.46 -1.87
C THR A 66 -6.00 -1.71 -1.29
N GLN A 67 -7.17 -2.04 -1.81
CA GLN A 67 -7.92 -3.18 -1.38
C GLN A 67 -8.56 -3.83 -2.61
N SER A 68 -8.53 -5.15 -2.70
CA SER A 68 -9.20 -5.83 -3.80
C SER A 68 -9.66 -7.21 -3.34
N GLU A 69 -10.66 -7.75 -4.03
CA GLU A 69 -11.17 -9.08 -3.69
C GLU A 69 -10.34 -10.15 -4.38
N GLY A 70 -9.78 -9.85 -5.53
CA GLY A 70 -8.94 -10.77 -6.27
C GLY A 70 -7.49 -10.35 -6.22
N GLU A 71 -6.61 -11.24 -6.62
CA GLU A 71 -5.19 -10.96 -6.63
C GLU A 71 -4.88 -10.14 -7.88
N GLU A 72 -4.90 -8.83 -7.74
CA GLU A 72 -4.76 -7.92 -8.85
C GLU A 72 -3.50 -7.09 -8.81
N ASN A 73 -2.80 -7.04 -9.91
CA ASN A 73 -1.64 -6.16 -10.03
C ASN A 73 -2.02 -4.93 -10.84
N ASN A 74 -3.15 -4.95 -11.52
CA ASN A 74 -3.56 -3.84 -12.36
C ASN A 74 -4.30 -2.82 -11.52
N ARG A 75 -3.82 -1.58 -11.54
CA ARG A 75 -4.41 -0.54 -10.71
C ARG A 75 -5.89 -0.31 -11.00
N GLU A 76 -6.34 -0.67 -12.18
CA GLU A 76 -7.74 -0.45 -12.54
C GLU A 76 -8.69 -1.37 -11.81
N PHE A 77 -8.18 -2.44 -11.25
CA PHE A 77 -9.02 -3.42 -10.58
C PHE A 77 -8.89 -3.42 -9.06
N VAL A 78 -8.29 -2.37 -8.52
CA VAL A 78 -8.18 -2.27 -7.06
C VAL A 78 -8.80 -0.96 -6.61
N ASN A 79 -9.24 -0.92 -5.38
CA ASN A 79 -9.81 0.28 -4.79
C ASN A 79 -8.77 0.95 -3.91
N VAL A 80 -8.62 2.25 -4.05
CA VAL A 80 -7.73 3.00 -3.18
C VAL A 80 -8.58 3.48 -2.02
N ILE A 81 -8.31 3.00 -0.83
CA ILE A 81 -9.12 3.32 0.33
C ILE A 81 -8.46 4.36 1.23
N HIS A 82 -7.25 4.76 0.93
CA HIS A 82 -6.58 5.83 1.66
C HIS A 82 -5.45 6.38 0.81
N GLU A 83 -5.24 7.68 0.88
CA GLU A 83 -4.18 8.31 0.12
C GLU A 83 -3.75 9.59 0.81
N GLU A 84 -2.46 9.69 1.16
CA GLU A 84 -1.88 10.88 1.75
C GLU A 84 -0.41 10.97 1.39
N GLN A 85 0.19 12.11 1.64
CA GLN A 85 1.58 12.34 1.28
C GLN A 85 2.48 12.29 2.51
N LEU A 86 3.66 11.72 2.35
CA LEU A 86 4.68 11.75 3.40
C LEU A 86 5.83 12.59 2.88
N SER A 87 6.24 13.58 3.66
CA SER A 87 7.34 14.46 3.26
C SER A 87 8.68 13.77 3.49
N LEU A 88 9.58 13.96 2.56
CA LEU A 88 10.91 13.38 2.64
C LEU A 88 11.97 14.49 2.63
N PRO A 89 13.12 14.25 3.21
CA PRO A 89 14.19 15.25 3.18
C PRO A 89 14.67 15.47 1.76
N PRO A 90 15.05 16.68 1.42
CA PRO A 90 15.53 16.99 0.07
C PRO A 90 17.00 16.63 -0.11
N ASN A 91 17.45 16.75 -1.32
CA ASN A 91 18.86 16.61 -1.66
C ASN A 91 19.46 15.23 -1.40
N ARG A 92 18.69 14.22 -1.63
CA ARG A 92 19.18 12.84 -1.50
C ARG A 92 19.13 12.18 -2.88
N PRO A 93 19.97 11.17 -3.10
CA PRO A 93 19.92 10.48 -4.38
C PRO A 93 18.67 9.62 -4.47
N ALA A 94 18.38 9.11 -5.64
CA ALA A 94 17.27 8.19 -5.83
C ALA A 94 17.55 6.90 -5.07
N LYS A 95 16.56 6.06 -4.97
CA LYS A 95 16.67 4.75 -4.34
C LYS A 95 16.84 4.80 -2.83
N GLN A 96 16.21 5.76 -2.18
CA GLN A 96 16.18 5.80 -0.73
C GLN A 96 15.15 4.77 -0.23
N PRO A 97 15.50 3.94 0.74
CA PRO A 97 14.57 2.90 1.18
C PRO A 97 13.37 3.43 1.95
N VAL A 98 12.22 2.87 1.63
CA VAL A 98 10.95 3.19 2.29
C VAL A 98 10.35 1.86 2.71
N ASP A 99 10.08 1.70 3.99
CA ASP A 99 9.46 0.46 4.48
C ASP A 99 7.98 0.71 4.71
N ILE A 100 7.17 -0.20 4.22
CA ILE A 100 5.74 -0.14 4.42
C ILE A 100 5.33 -1.37 5.20
N THR A 101 4.70 -1.17 6.35
CA THR A 101 4.24 -2.25 7.20
C THR A 101 2.73 -2.18 7.34
N TYR A 102 2.07 -3.28 7.03
CA TYR A 102 0.64 -3.39 7.24
C TYR A 102 0.43 -4.44 8.33
N SER A 103 -0.28 -4.08 9.38
CA SER A 103 -0.58 -5.00 10.47
C SER A 103 -2.09 -5.10 10.57
N TYR A 104 -2.59 -6.32 10.51
CA TYR A 104 -4.03 -6.56 10.46
C TYR A 104 -4.38 -7.40 11.68
N ASP A 105 -5.22 -6.89 12.56
CA ASP A 105 -5.53 -7.59 13.80
C ASP A 105 -6.85 -8.36 13.69
N VAL A 106 -7.13 -9.17 14.70
CA VAL A 106 -8.31 -10.03 14.66
C VAL A 106 -9.61 -9.24 14.70
N SER A 107 -9.58 -8.00 15.09
CA SER A 107 -10.80 -7.21 15.13
C SER A 107 -11.11 -6.57 13.78
N GLY A 108 -10.25 -6.79 12.78
CA GLY A 108 -10.48 -6.24 11.46
C GLY A 108 -9.85 -4.89 11.21
N LYS A 109 -9.03 -4.43 12.15
CA LYS A 109 -8.35 -3.16 11.95
C LYS A 109 -7.04 -3.37 11.27
N ILE A 110 -6.70 -2.47 10.36
CA ILE A 110 -5.42 -2.49 9.70
C ILE A 110 -4.66 -1.25 10.11
N HIS A 111 -3.44 -1.45 10.54
CA HIS A 111 -2.55 -0.36 10.87
C HIS A 111 -1.50 -0.31 9.76
N CYS A 112 -1.39 0.82 9.09
CA CYS A 112 -0.46 0.98 7.99
C CYS A 112 0.60 1.98 8.39
N LEU A 113 1.86 1.62 8.22
CA LEU A 113 2.97 2.48 8.59
C LEU A 113 3.90 2.63 7.40
N PHE A 114 4.10 3.85 6.95
CA PHE A 114 5.01 4.16 5.85
C PHE A 114 6.19 4.89 6.46
N THR A 115 7.40 4.38 6.30
CA THR A 115 8.58 4.93 6.95
C THR A 115 9.70 5.20 5.96
N ASP A 116 10.21 6.43 5.97
CA ASP A 116 11.43 6.73 5.24
C ASP A 116 12.55 6.27 6.17
N VAL A 117 13.23 5.20 5.81
CA VAL A 117 14.14 4.52 6.71
C VAL A 117 15.27 5.40 7.20
N ASP A 118 15.88 6.15 6.31
CA ASP A 118 17.04 6.93 6.70
C ASP A 118 16.73 8.17 7.53
N SER A 119 15.61 8.81 7.30
CA SER A 119 15.29 10.00 8.08
C SER A 119 14.41 9.70 9.28
N GLY A 120 13.70 8.58 9.22
CA GLY A 120 12.75 8.27 10.28
C GLY A 120 11.39 8.93 10.12
N ASN A 121 11.19 9.71 9.07
CA ASN A 121 9.89 10.33 8.84
C ASN A 121 8.88 9.23 8.54
N LYS A 122 7.69 9.34 9.08
CA LYS A 122 6.70 8.30 8.88
C LYS A 122 5.29 8.82 8.87
N HIS A 123 4.41 8.03 8.30
CA HIS A 123 2.98 8.30 8.26
C HIS A 123 2.27 7.05 8.73
N GLU A 124 1.40 7.19 9.71
CA GLU A 124 0.66 6.08 10.28
C GLU A 124 -0.81 6.29 10.13
N ILE A 125 -1.57 5.20 9.92
CA ILE A 125 -2.99 5.32 9.79
C ILE A 125 -3.66 4.02 10.16
N GLU A 126 -4.83 4.08 10.73
CA GLU A 126 -5.63 2.90 11.05
C GLU A 126 -6.87 2.89 10.19
N LEU A 127 -7.21 1.75 9.66
CA LEU A 127 -8.36 1.60 8.79
C LEU A 127 -9.15 0.35 9.18
N LYS A 128 -10.43 0.36 8.86
CA LYS A 128 -11.26 -0.81 9.01
C LYS A 128 -11.80 -1.14 7.62
N PRO A 129 -11.15 -2.04 6.91
CA PRO A 129 -11.49 -2.29 5.51
C PRO A 129 -12.97 -2.59 5.25
N ASP A 130 -13.60 -3.27 6.18
CA ASP A 130 -14.99 -3.64 5.99
C ASP A 130 -15.90 -2.45 5.96
N SER A 131 -15.58 -1.40 6.66
CA SER A 131 -16.43 -0.25 6.72
C SER A 131 -15.87 0.91 5.93
N THR A 132 -14.78 0.69 5.22
CA THR A 132 -14.15 1.76 4.47
C THR A 132 -14.83 1.93 3.13
N LYS A 133 -15.02 3.15 2.71
CA LYS A 133 -15.58 3.39 1.42
C LYS A 133 -14.50 3.80 0.49
N GLU A 134 -14.72 3.59 -0.78
CA GLU A 134 -13.76 4.00 -1.77
C GLU A 134 -13.67 5.50 -1.76
N LEU A 135 -12.54 6.00 -2.17
CA LEU A 135 -12.38 7.43 -2.29
C LEU A 135 -13.30 7.94 -3.38
N ASP A 136 -13.70 9.18 -3.24
CA ASP A 136 -14.59 9.80 -4.18
C ASP A 136 -13.98 9.64 -5.56
N GLU A 137 -14.80 9.28 -6.52
CA GLU A 137 -14.35 9.11 -7.87
C GLU A 137 -13.75 10.37 -8.44
N SER A 138 -14.19 11.50 -7.97
CA SER A 138 -13.65 12.73 -8.48
C SER A 138 -12.20 12.89 -8.04
N LYS A 139 -11.76 12.08 -7.06
CA LYS A 139 -10.42 12.17 -6.62
C LYS A 139 -9.63 11.17 -7.36
N LYS A 140 -9.38 11.35 -8.58
CA LYS A 140 -8.61 10.42 -9.32
C LYS A 140 -7.24 10.35 -8.78
N ILE A 141 -6.67 9.22 -8.85
CA ILE A 141 -5.33 9.01 -8.43
C ILE A 141 -4.44 9.71 -9.41
N VAL A 142 -3.74 10.66 -8.91
CA VAL A 142 -2.86 11.42 -9.75
C VAL A 142 -1.61 10.59 -9.90
N GLU A 143 -1.02 10.62 -11.03
CA GLU A 143 0.16 9.86 -11.29
C GLU A 143 1.35 10.45 -10.56
N LYS A 144 1.28 10.46 -9.27
CA LYS A 144 2.38 10.96 -8.52
C LYS A 144 3.07 9.89 -7.78
N ILE A 145 3.20 8.77 -8.38
CA ILE A 145 3.79 7.66 -7.73
C ILE A 145 5.19 7.92 -7.42
N VAL A 146 5.54 7.66 -6.26
CA VAL A 146 6.81 8.04 -5.73
C VAL A 146 7.63 6.93 -5.15
N ILE A 147 7.23 5.69 -5.26
CA ILE A 147 8.04 4.56 -4.83
C ILE A 147 7.89 3.43 -5.83
N GLU A 148 8.83 2.52 -5.82
CA GLU A 148 8.77 1.35 -6.68
C GLU A 148 9.31 0.12 -5.96
#